data_c31ea7d089bec40301d9eb082aa34d39
#
_entry.id   c31ea7d089bec40301d9eb082aa34d39
#
_cell.length_a   1.000
_cell.length_b   1.000
_cell.length_c   1.000
_cell.angle_alpha   90.00
_cell.angle_beta   90.00
_cell.angle_gamma   90.00
#
_symmetry.space_group_name_H-M   'P 1'
#
loop_
_entity.id
_entity.type
_entity.pdbx_description
1 polymer ?
#
loop_
_entity_poly.entity_id
_entity_poly.type
_entity_poly.pdbx_seq_one_letter_code
_entity_poly.pdbx_strand_id
1 'polypeptide(L)'
;MGKTVVMFPGQGSQCTGMGRESYNSCTSSVKCFKKAGELTGINMEHLIFEENDLLDKTEYTQIALYVTEIAQLADMVEQGLTYDAAIGLSLGEYSALTASGALSYEDGVRLVRNRGIYMEQEVPAGIGAMAAVIGLTSDEVDSVLAKYNKLKSGNTESDNDMYPDTVSAANYNCPGQIVISGKKEYVQEAMEVLKEAGARRTLLLNVSGPFHSKLLKGAGDKLMKDLEKVTFDKVKYPYVANCTAEYVDENTSSGYIKELLSKQVYSSVRFEQSVRKMIADGYDTFVEVGPGKTLSGFVKKIAKSMEKEVVIK
;
A
#
# COMPACT_ATOMS: atom_id res chain seq x y z
N MET A 1 23.69 -17.99 3.43
CA MET A 1 22.24 -18.10 3.20
C MET A 1 21.77 -16.76 2.69
N GLY A 2 20.87 -16.74 1.71
CA GLY A 2 20.31 -15.50 1.24
C GLY A 2 19.42 -14.84 2.29
N LYS A 3 19.19 -13.53 2.17
CA LYS A 3 18.30 -12.78 3.06
C LYS A 3 16.86 -12.82 2.55
N THR A 4 15.92 -13.11 3.43
CA THR A 4 14.49 -13.25 3.11
C THR A 4 13.70 -12.00 3.47
N VAL A 5 12.84 -11.56 2.54
CA VAL A 5 11.87 -10.48 2.72
C VAL A 5 10.46 -11.04 2.70
N VAL A 6 9.63 -10.69 3.69
CA VAL A 6 8.18 -10.90 3.60
C VAL A 6 7.51 -9.68 3.00
N MET A 7 6.59 -9.91 2.04
CA MET A 7 5.91 -8.88 1.28
C MET A 7 4.42 -8.93 1.53
N PHE A 8 3.80 -7.77 1.78
CA PHE A 8 2.37 -7.65 2.04
C PHE A 8 1.69 -6.83 0.95
N PRO A 9 0.70 -7.41 0.24
CA PRO A 9 -0.01 -6.70 -0.82
C PRO A 9 -0.88 -5.55 -0.26
N GLY A 10 -1.43 -4.75 -1.16
CA GLY A 10 -2.32 -3.66 -0.82
C GLY A 10 -3.74 -3.91 -1.34
N GLN A 11 -4.58 -2.88 -1.19
CA GLN A 11 -5.94 -2.85 -1.73
C GLN A 11 -5.95 -3.17 -3.23
N GLY A 12 -6.90 -4.00 -3.65
CA GLY A 12 -7.00 -4.57 -5.00
C GLY A 12 -6.56 -6.04 -5.06
N SER A 13 -6.00 -6.60 -3.98
CA SER A 13 -5.67 -8.03 -3.88
C SER A 13 -6.74 -8.84 -3.15
N GLN A 14 -7.70 -8.18 -2.48
CA GLN A 14 -8.75 -8.85 -1.71
C GLN A 14 -9.61 -9.77 -2.59
N CYS A 15 -10.01 -10.89 -2.01
CA CYS A 15 -10.97 -11.81 -2.61
C CYS A 15 -11.72 -12.57 -1.51
N THR A 16 -12.96 -12.96 -1.80
CA THR A 16 -13.75 -13.80 -0.90
C THR A 16 -13.00 -15.11 -0.62
N GLY A 17 -12.91 -15.48 0.65
CA GLY A 17 -12.23 -16.69 1.11
C GLY A 17 -10.73 -16.55 1.36
N MET A 18 -10.14 -15.35 1.17
CA MET A 18 -8.71 -15.13 1.45
C MET A 18 -8.35 -15.52 2.90
N GLY A 19 -7.21 -16.20 3.08
CA GLY A 19 -6.73 -16.64 4.40
C GLY A 19 -7.49 -17.81 5.03
N ARG A 20 -8.49 -18.41 4.36
CA ARG A 20 -9.28 -19.53 4.89
C ARG A 20 -8.44 -20.77 5.23
N GLU A 21 -7.41 -21.05 4.43
CA GLU A 21 -6.51 -22.18 4.72
C GLU A 21 -5.81 -21.98 6.05
N SER A 22 -5.15 -20.86 6.26
CA SER A 22 -4.47 -20.53 7.51
C SER A 22 -5.43 -20.43 8.69
N TYR A 23 -6.65 -19.92 8.49
CA TYR A 23 -7.69 -19.92 9.51
C TYR A 23 -8.05 -21.34 9.96
N ASN A 24 -8.14 -22.30 9.05
CA ASN A 24 -8.51 -23.68 9.35
C ASN A 24 -7.35 -24.51 9.95
N SER A 25 -6.10 -24.18 9.64
CA SER A 25 -4.91 -24.96 10.03
C SER A 25 -4.19 -24.41 11.25
N CYS A 26 -4.30 -23.10 11.54
CA CYS A 26 -3.46 -22.44 12.53
C CYS A 26 -4.29 -21.73 13.61
N THR A 27 -4.07 -22.10 14.87
CA THR A 27 -4.77 -21.48 16.02
C THR A 27 -4.45 -20.00 16.17
N SER A 28 -3.22 -19.57 15.86
CA SER A 28 -2.83 -18.16 15.91
C SER A 28 -3.56 -17.34 14.85
N SER A 29 -3.80 -17.90 13.65
CA SER A 29 -4.64 -17.27 12.63
C SER A 29 -6.07 -17.05 13.12
N VAL A 30 -6.71 -18.06 13.73
CA VAL A 30 -8.05 -17.92 14.31
C VAL A 30 -8.11 -16.81 15.36
N LYS A 31 -7.06 -16.70 16.21
CA LYS A 31 -6.97 -15.62 17.21
C LYS A 31 -6.94 -14.24 16.57
N CYS A 32 -6.24 -14.05 15.44
CA CYS A 32 -6.22 -12.78 14.70
C CYS A 32 -7.64 -12.38 14.27
N PHE A 33 -8.38 -13.27 13.62
CA PHE A 33 -9.75 -12.98 13.17
C PHE A 33 -10.68 -12.63 14.33
N LYS A 34 -10.68 -13.44 15.41
CA LYS A 34 -11.50 -13.19 16.60
C LYS A 34 -11.16 -11.86 17.26
N LYS A 35 -9.86 -11.60 17.44
CA LYS A 35 -9.39 -10.36 18.07
C LYS A 35 -9.78 -9.11 17.28
N ALA A 36 -9.66 -9.14 15.95
CA ALA A 36 -10.12 -8.07 15.11
C ALA A 36 -11.63 -7.86 15.22
N GLY A 37 -12.42 -8.93 15.27
CA GLY A 37 -13.86 -8.87 15.51
C GLY A 37 -14.22 -8.22 16.85
N GLU A 38 -13.55 -8.61 17.93
CA GLU A 38 -13.72 -8.01 19.26
C GLU A 38 -13.42 -6.50 19.28
N LEU A 39 -12.36 -6.07 18.58
CA LEU A 39 -11.91 -4.68 18.58
C LEU A 39 -12.78 -3.76 17.73
N THR A 40 -13.42 -4.28 16.69
CA THR A 40 -14.13 -3.49 15.68
C THR A 40 -15.63 -3.70 15.64
N GLY A 41 -16.13 -4.76 16.26
CA GLY A 41 -17.53 -5.19 16.15
C GLY A 41 -17.89 -5.80 14.78
N ILE A 42 -16.90 -6.04 13.91
CA ILE A 42 -17.11 -6.61 12.57
C ILE A 42 -16.97 -8.13 12.66
N ASN A 43 -17.93 -8.87 12.12
CA ASN A 43 -17.76 -10.30 11.92
C ASN A 43 -16.76 -10.55 10.79
N MET A 44 -15.49 -10.81 11.13
CA MET A 44 -14.40 -10.98 10.18
C MET A 44 -14.57 -12.21 9.30
N GLU A 45 -15.13 -13.29 9.84
CA GLU A 45 -15.39 -14.52 9.07
C GLU A 45 -16.45 -14.26 7.99
N HIS A 46 -17.54 -13.60 8.34
CA HIS A 46 -18.56 -13.21 7.37
C HIS A 46 -18.00 -12.25 6.31
N LEU A 47 -17.28 -11.20 6.77
CA LEU A 47 -16.69 -10.19 5.85
C LEU A 47 -15.72 -10.81 4.85
N ILE A 48 -14.89 -11.76 5.29
CA ILE A 48 -13.76 -12.26 4.49
C ILE A 48 -14.11 -13.55 3.77
N PHE A 49 -14.95 -14.43 4.36
CA PHE A 49 -15.18 -15.77 3.84
C PHE A 49 -16.49 -15.92 3.06
N GLU A 50 -17.42 -15.00 3.19
CA GLU A 50 -18.70 -15.06 2.50
C GLU A 50 -18.80 -13.94 1.46
N GLU A 51 -19.58 -14.16 0.40
CA GLU A 51 -19.85 -13.12 -0.58
C GLU A 51 -20.68 -12.01 0.04
N ASN A 52 -20.23 -10.77 -0.12
CA ASN A 52 -20.89 -9.58 0.42
C ASN A 52 -20.43 -8.31 -0.32
N ASP A 53 -21.19 -7.22 -0.20
CA ASP A 53 -20.90 -5.94 -0.85
C ASP A 53 -19.96 -5.04 -0.02
N LEU A 54 -19.43 -5.52 1.11
CA LEU A 54 -18.59 -4.74 2.01
C LEU A 54 -17.11 -4.90 1.70
N LEU A 55 -16.68 -6.09 1.28
CA LEU A 55 -15.26 -6.41 1.10
C LEU A 55 -14.54 -5.46 0.15
N ASP A 56 -15.23 -4.90 -0.84
CA ASP A 56 -14.66 -3.94 -1.81
C ASP A 56 -14.77 -2.47 -1.38
N LYS A 57 -15.40 -2.16 -0.23
CA LYS A 57 -15.39 -0.82 0.34
C LYS A 57 -14.09 -0.60 1.11
N THR A 58 -13.39 0.50 0.82
CA THR A 58 -12.05 0.77 1.36
C THR A 58 -11.95 0.60 2.87
N GLU A 59 -12.95 1.06 3.61
CA GLU A 59 -12.99 0.96 5.07
C GLU A 59 -13.06 -0.49 5.58
N TYR A 60 -13.56 -1.44 4.79
CA TYR A 60 -13.60 -2.87 5.10
C TYR A 60 -12.46 -3.63 4.43
N THR A 61 -12.09 -3.26 3.20
CA THR A 61 -10.99 -3.89 2.48
C THR A 61 -9.69 -3.83 3.27
N GLN A 62 -9.37 -2.65 3.83
CA GLN A 62 -8.08 -2.47 4.51
C GLN A 62 -7.94 -3.34 5.75
N ILE A 63 -8.98 -3.41 6.58
CA ILE A 63 -8.94 -4.28 7.75
C ILE A 63 -8.98 -5.76 7.38
N ALA A 64 -9.76 -6.14 6.37
CA ALA A 64 -9.85 -7.53 5.91
C ALA A 64 -8.49 -8.04 5.40
N LEU A 65 -7.77 -7.22 4.61
CA LEU A 65 -6.42 -7.55 4.14
C LEU A 65 -5.43 -7.65 5.31
N TYR A 66 -5.37 -6.66 6.18
CA TYR A 66 -4.47 -6.66 7.32
C TYR A 66 -4.64 -7.89 8.21
N VAL A 67 -5.90 -8.23 8.56
CA VAL A 67 -6.21 -9.43 9.37
C VAL A 67 -5.76 -10.70 8.66
N THR A 68 -6.03 -10.82 7.37
CA THR A 68 -5.63 -11.97 6.56
C THR A 68 -4.11 -12.10 6.48
N GLU A 69 -3.41 -11.02 6.20
CA GLU A 69 -1.95 -10.98 6.06
C GLU A 69 -1.23 -11.38 7.35
N ILE A 70 -1.65 -10.83 8.49
CA ILE A 70 -1.04 -11.18 9.77
C ILE A 70 -1.40 -12.60 10.20
N ALA A 71 -2.62 -13.07 9.90
CA ALA A 71 -3.02 -14.44 10.15
C ALA A 71 -2.21 -15.44 9.31
N GLN A 72 -1.98 -15.16 8.03
CA GLN A 72 -1.13 -15.97 7.15
C GLN A 72 0.34 -15.92 7.57
N LEU A 73 0.85 -14.75 7.96
CA LEU A 73 2.21 -14.65 8.50
C LEU A 73 2.39 -15.54 9.74
N ALA A 74 1.43 -15.51 10.66
CA ALA A 74 1.48 -16.34 11.86
C ALA A 74 1.54 -17.84 11.53
N ASP A 75 0.70 -18.29 10.61
CA ASP A 75 0.69 -19.68 10.13
C ASP A 75 2.03 -20.07 9.47
N MET A 76 2.55 -19.23 8.56
CA MET A 76 3.83 -19.48 7.88
C MET A 76 5.01 -19.51 8.85
N VAL A 77 5.01 -18.66 9.88
CA VAL A 77 6.05 -18.65 10.93
C VAL A 77 5.94 -19.92 11.79
N GLU A 78 4.75 -20.37 12.16
CA GLU A 78 4.55 -21.65 12.86
C GLU A 78 5.03 -22.85 12.02
N GLN A 79 4.96 -22.74 10.68
CA GLN A 79 5.50 -23.72 9.72
C GLN A 79 7.00 -23.59 9.48
N GLY A 80 7.68 -22.64 10.16
CA GLY A 80 9.13 -22.49 10.11
C GLY A 80 9.64 -21.39 9.17
N LEU A 81 8.77 -20.49 8.66
CA LEU A 81 9.23 -19.32 7.92
C LEU A 81 10.06 -18.43 8.85
N THR A 82 11.26 -18.09 8.38
CA THR A 82 12.10 -17.03 8.96
C THR A 82 12.33 -15.96 7.91
N TYR A 83 12.46 -14.71 8.36
CA TYR A 83 12.70 -13.56 7.47
C TYR A 83 13.63 -12.54 8.15
N ASP A 84 14.27 -11.72 7.33
CA ASP A 84 15.27 -10.73 7.74
C ASP A 84 14.75 -9.29 7.60
N ALA A 85 13.70 -9.09 6.77
CA ALA A 85 13.09 -7.80 6.53
C ALA A 85 11.65 -7.94 6.07
N ALA A 86 10.92 -6.81 6.06
CA ALA A 86 9.56 -6.74 5.57
C ALA A 86 9.38 -5.57 4.59
N ILE A 87 8.40 -5.69 3.69
CA ILE A 87 7.95 -4.63 2.80
C ILE A 87 6.46 -4.78 2.54
N GLY A 88 5.74 -3.68 2.36
CA GLY A 88 4.33 -3.72 2.02
C GLY A 88 3.95 -2.66 1.00
N LEU A 89 2.87 -2.90 0.26
CA LEU A 89 2.32 -1.94 -0.70
C LEU A 89 1.15 -1.21 -0.06
N SER A 90 1.28 0.10 0.18
CA SER A 90 0.19 0.93 0.75
C SER A 90 -0.33 0.39 2.10
N LEU A 91 -1.49 -0.29 2.12
CA LEU A 91 -2.00 -0.96 3.33
C LEU A 91 -0.97 -1.95 3.89
N GLY A 92 -0.33 -2.73 3.04
CA GLY A 92 0.64 -3.74 3.44
C GLY A 92 1.83 -3.18 4.24
N GLU A 93 2.09 -1.86 4.21
CA GLU A 93 3.11 -1.23 5.08
C GLU A 93 2.76 -1.39 6.57
N TYR A 94 1.47 -1.42 6.94
CA TYR A 94 1.04 -1.68 8.32
C TYR A 94 1.31 -3.13 8.71
N SER A 95 1.10 -4.07 7.80
CA SER A 95 1.44 -5.49 8.01
C SER A 95 2.96 -5.67 8.10
N ALA A 96 3.74 -4.97 7.26
CA ALA A 96 5.19 -4.96 7.34
C ALA A 96 5.69 -4.39 8.68
N LEU A 97 5.07 -3.32 9.17
CA LEU A 97 5.38 -2.71 10.46
C LEU A 97 5.04 -3.63 11.64
N THR A 98 3.94 -4.39 11.55
CA THR A 98 3.60 -5.42 12.54
C THR A 98 4.59 -6.59 12.47
N ALA A 99 4.93 -7.05 11.27
CA ALA A 99 5.96 -8.08 11.07
C ALA A 99 7.35 -7.63 11.56
N SER A 100 7.66 -6.33 11.50
CA SER A 100 8.88 -5.76 12.04
C SER A 100 8.95 -5.79 13.57
N GLY A 101 7.84 -6.08 14.23
CA GLY A 101 7.69 -6.12 15.68
C GLY A 101 7.54 -4.74 16.34
N ALA A 102 7.39 -3.67 15.56
CA ALA A 102 7.24 -2.32 16.08
C ALA A 102 5.79 -1.90 16.35
N LEU A 103 4.82 -2.50 15.66
CA LEU A 103 3.39 -2.23 15.84
C LEU A 103 2.69 -3.44 16.44
N SER A 104 1.92 -3.25 17.52
CA SER A 104 1.07 -4.32 18.04
C SER A 104 -0.03 -4.67 17.05
N TYR A 105 -0.47 -5.93 17.04
CA TYR A 105 -1.58 -6.36 16.18
C TYR A 105 -2.86 -5.55 16.45
N GLU A 106 -3.17 -5.35 17.72
CA GLU A 106 -4.36 -4.64 18.16
C GLU A 106 -4.38 -3.17 17.71
N ASP A 107 -3.25 -2.48 17.81
CA ASP A 107 -3.14 -1.11 17.33
C ASP A 107 -3.17 -1.04 15.81
N GLY A 108 -2.55 -2.01 15.13
CA GLY A 108 -2.65 -2.17 13.70
C GLY A 108 -4.09 -2.31 13.21
N VAL A 109 -4.89 -3.17 13.87
CA VAL A 109 -6.33 -3.33 13.57
C VAL A 109 -7.07 -2.00 13.67
N ARG A 110 -6.85 -1.23 14.76
CA ARG A 110 -7.51 0.07 14.94
C ARG A 110 -7.06 1.08 13.90
N LEU A 111 -5.76 1.17 13.65
CA LEU A 111 -5.19 2.13 12.69
C LEU A 111 -5.66 1.86 11.26
N VAL A 112 -5.63 0.61 10.79
CA VAL A 112 -6.03 0.31 9.41
C VAL A 112 -7.53 0.48 9.21
N ARG A 113 -8.35 0.19 10.24
CA ARG A 113 -9.80 0.47 10.20
C ARG A 113 -10.06 1.97 10.05
N ASN A 114 -9.44 2.79 10.89
CA ASN A 114 -9.60 4.24 10.85
C ASN A 114 -9.01 4.84 9.56
N ARG A 115 -7.85 4.33 9.10
CA ARG A 115 -7.24 4.73 7.83
C ARG A 115 -8.20 4.51 6.67
N GLY A 116 -8.82 3.33 6.58
CA GLY A 116 -9.80 3.03 5.54
C GLY A 116 -10.99 3.99 5.56
N ILE A 117 -11.54 4.27 6.74
CA ILE A 117 -12.63 5.23 6.94
C ILE A 117 -12.21 6.64 6.51
N TYR A 118 -11.06 7.13 6.96
CA TYR A 118 -10.60 8.47 6.63
C TYR A 118 -10.32 8.64 5.13
N MET A 119 -9.69 7.65 4.50
CA MET A 119 -9.41 7.68 3.06
C MET A 119 -10.68 7.65 2.21
N GLU A 120 -11.71 6.91 2.65
CA GLU A 120 -12.98 6.83 1.92
C GLU A 120 -13.81 8.10 2.07
N GLN A 121 -13.76 8.74 3.25
CA GLN A 121 -14.58 9.91 3.57
C GLN A 121 -13.96 11.25 3.18
N GLU A 122 -12.64 11.30 2.95
CA GLU A 122 -11.95 12.59 2.72
C GLU A 122 -12.33 13.25 1.40
N VAL A 123 -12.52 12.46 0.37
CA VAL A 123 -12.92 12.95 -0.94
C VAL A 123 -14.23 12.29 -1.35
N PRO A 124 -15.29 13.08 -1.60
CA PRO A 124 -16.57 12.53 -2.01
C PRO A 124 -16.45 11.64 -3.26
N ALA A 125 -17.26 10.59 -3.29
CA ALA A 125 -17.28 9.65 -4.42
C ALA A 125 -17.49 10.39 -5.76
N GLY A 126 -16.69 10.03 -6.76
CA GLY A 126 -16.75 10.61 -8.09
C GLY A 126 -15.90 11.86 -8.33
N ILE A 127 -15.35 12.49 -7.27
CA ILE A 127 -14.45 13.65 -7.40
C ILE A 127 -13.03 13.21 -7.80
N GLY A 128 -12.53 12.14 -7.20
CA GLY A 128 -11.19 11.64 -7.47
C GLY A 128 -11.18 10.38 -8.32
N ALA A 129 -10.03 10.07 -8.91
CA ALA A 129 -9.79 8.84 -9.65
C ALA A 129 -8.33 8.42 -9.60
N MET A 130 -8.10 7.16 -9.95
CA MET A 130 -6.77 6.60 -10.21
C MET A 130 -6.76 5.89 -11.57
N ALA A 131 -5.61 5.91 -12.24
CA ALA A 131 -5.43 5.18 -13.49
C ALA A 131 -4.06 4.49 -13.54
N ALA A 132 -4.03 3.26 -14.06
CA ALA A 132 -2.81 2.56 -14.35
C ALA A 132 -2.23 3.02 -15.70
N VAL A 133 -0.94 3.31 -15.73
CA VAL A 133 -0.15 3.68 -16.92
C VAL A 133 0.84 2.55 -17.18
N ILE A 134 0.77 1.97 -18.37
CA ILE A 134 1.57 0.81 -18.77
C ILE A 134 2.48 1.17 -19.93
N GLY A 135 3.77 0.88 -19.80
CA GLY A 135 4.74 0.95 -20.89
C GLY A 135 5.71 2.13 -20.84
N LEU A 136 5.47 3.12 -19.99
CA LEU A 136 6.39 4.20 -19.70
C LEU A 136 7.21 3.93 -18.45
N THR A 137 8.42 4.45 -18.38
CA THR A 137 9.26 4.47 -17.17
C THR A 137 8.74 5.51 -16.17
N SER A 138 9.19 5.41 -14.92
CA SER A 138 8.85 6.38 -13.86
C SER A 138 9.24 7.80 -14.25
N ASP A 139 10.46 8.00 -14.80
CA ASP A 139 10.96 9.32 -15.21
C ASP A 139 10.16 9.93 -16.37
N GLU A 140 9.72 9.10 -17.33
CA GLU A 140 8.85 9.55 -18.41
C GLU A 140 7.49 10.00 -17.88
N VAL A 141 6.86 9.20 -17.02
CA VAL A 141 5.57 9.58 -16.40
C VAL A 141 5.72 10.88 -15.60
N ASP A 142 6.74 10.98 -14.76
CA ASP A 142 6.97 12.17 -13.91
C ASP A 142 7.22 13.42 -14.78
N SER A 143 8.00 13.29 -15.86
CA SER A 143 8.26 14.38 -16.80
C SER A 143 6.98 14.86 -17.50
N VAL A 144 6.13 13.93 -17.94
CA VAL A 144 4.85 14.25 -18.60
C VAL A 144 3.91 14.93 -17.62
N LEU A 145 3.75 14.37 -16.41
CA LEU A 145 2.89 14.95 -15.39
C LEU A 145 3.36 16.32 -14.91
N ALA A 146 4.68 16.54 -14.79
CA ALA A 146 5.22 17.85 -14.43
C ALA A 146 4.87 18.92 -15.49
N LYS A 147 4.98 18.60 -16.78
CA LYS A 147 4.57 19.49 -17.87
C LYS A 147 3.07 19.74 -17.86
N TYR A 148 2.27 18.68 -17.72
CA TYR A 148 0.80 18.74 -17.65
C TYR A 148 0.34 19.66 -16.50
N ASN A 149 0.84 19.40 -15.29
CA ASN A 149 0.47 20.17 -14.11
C ASN A 149 0.89 21.66 -14.24
N LYS A 150 2.05 21.94 -14.82
CA LYS A 150 2.50 23.33 -15.08
C LYS A 150 1.56 24.07 -16.03
N LEU A 151 1.05 23.41 -17.06
CA LEU A 151 0.09 24.01 -17.99
C LEU A 151 -1.25 24.29 -17.33
N LYS A 152 -1.70 23.41 -16.43
CA LYS A 152 -2.95 23.60 -15.69
C LYS A 152 -2.84 24.70 -14.64
N SER A 153 -1.77 24.73 -13.84
CA SER A 153 -1.55 25.75 -12.79
C SER A 153 -1.39 27.17 -13.34
N GLY A 154 -0.92 27.32 -14.57
CA GLY A 154 -0.80 28.64 -15.22
C GLY A 154 -2.13 29.30 -15.57
N ASN A 155 -3.25 28.57 -15.50
CA ASN A 155 -4.58 29.05 -15.87
C ASN A 155 -5.51 29.31 -14.68
N THR A 156 -5.12 28.96 -13.45
CA THR A 156 -5.97 29.12 -12.27
C THR A 156 -5.13 29.47 -11.04
N GLU A 157 -5.01 30.78 -10.74
CA GLU A 157 -4.70 31.26 -9.39
C GLU A 157 -5.98 31.24 -8.54
N SER A 158 -6.46 30.07 -8.15
CA SER A 158 -7.45 29.97 -7.10
C SER A 158 -6.81 29.33 -5.88
N ASP A 159 -6.26 30.14 -5.00
CA ASP A 159 -5.76 29.76 -3.66
C ASP A 159 -6.85 29.10 -2.77
N ASN A 160 -8.09 29.00 -3.25
CA ASN A 160 -9.26 28.52 -2.52
C ASN A 160 -9.78 27.16 -2.99
N ASP A 161 -9.11 26.47 -3.92
CA ASP A 161 -9.59 25.15 -4.34
C ASP A 161 -9.16 24.09 -3.32
N MET A 162 -10.10 23.52 -2.60
CA MET A 162 -9.92 22.44 -1.63
C MET A 162 -9.25 21.21 -2.28
N TYR A 163 -9.42 21.07 -3.61
CA TYR A 163 -8.88 19.95 -4.38
C TYR A 163 -7.97 20.48 -5.50
N PRO A 164 -6.64 20.44 -5.34
CA PRO A 164 -5.72 21.00 -6.33
C PRO A 164 -5.84 20.31 -7.70
N ASP A 165 -5.73 21.12 -8.74
CA ASP A 165 -5.79 20.71 -10.15
C ASP A 165 -4.52 19.96 -10.61
N THR A 166 -4.04 19.04 -9.78
CA THR A 166 -2.81 18.30 -10.05
C THR A 166 -3.05 16.81 -10.11
N VAL A 167 -2.31 16.14 -11.01
CA VAL A 167 -2.21 14.69 -11.08
C VAL A 167 -0.81 14.28 -10.67
N SER A 168 -0.69 13.28 -9.82
CA SER A 168 0.59 12.77 -9.34
C SER A 168 0.71 11.27 -9.58
N ALA A 169 1.95 10.78 -9.69
CA ALA A 169 2.20 9.35 -9.58
C ALA A 169 1.89 8.91 -8.15
N ALA A 170 0.91 8.02 -8.01
CA ALA A 170 0.46 7.46 -6.74
C ALA A 170 1.26 6.21 -6.35
N ASN A 171 1.54 5.33 -7.33
CA ASN A 171 2.31 4.12 -7.10
C ASN A 171 3.34 3.91 -8.21
N TYR A 172 4.59 3.76 -7.83
CA TYR A 172 5.64 3.21 -8.66
C TYR A 172 5.73 1.71 -8.38
N ASN A 173 4.96 0.91 -9.12
CA ASN A 173 4.79 -0.52 -8.81
C ASN A 173 5.98 -1.37 -9.28
N CYS A 174 6.34 -1.22 -10.54
CA CYS A 174 7.48 -1.91 -11.18
C CYS A 174 7.79 -1.23 -12.51
N PRO A 175 8.92 -1.55 -13.18
CA PRO A 175 9.25 -1.01 -14.49
C PRO A 175 8.08 -1.13 -15.47
N GLY A 176 7.67 0.01 -16.03
CA GLY A 176 6.57 0.10 -16.98
C GLY A 176 5.16 -0.09 -16.39
N GLN A 177 4.99 0.05 -15.08
CA GLN A 177 3.67 0.03 -14.44
C GLN A 177 3.59 1.03 -13.28
N ILE A 178 3.02 2.20 -13.57
CA ILE A 178 2.81 3.30 -12.64
C ILE A 178 1.31 3.55 -12.49
N VAL A 179 0.86 3.96 -11.32
CA VAL A 179 -0.50 4.43 -11.08
C VAL A 179 -0.48 5.92 -10.86
N ILE A 180 -1.36 6.66 -11.54
CA ILE A 180 -1.57 8.09 -11.34
C ILE A 180 -2.86 8.34 -10.57
N SER A 181 -2.93 9.48 -9.86
CA SER A 181 -4.05 9.84 -8.99
C SER A 181 -4.27 11.34 -8.94
N GLY A 182 -5.53 11.77 -8.81
CA GLY A 182 -5.92 13.16 -8.76
C GLY A 182 -7.44 13.35 -8.91
N LYS A 183 -7.89 14.57 -9.21
CA LYS A 183 -9.28 14.80 -9.64
C LYS A 183 -9.60 13.98 -10.88
N LYS A 184 -10.80 13.43 -10.95
CA LYS A 184 -11.21 12.49 -12.02
C LYS A 184 -11.03 13.05 -13.42
N GLU A 185 -11.45 14.29 -13.65
CA GLU A 185 -11.32 14.96 -14.94
C GLU A 185 -9.85 15.13 -15.37
N TYR A 186 -8.97 15.57 -14.46
CA TYR A 186 -7.55 15.73 -14.74
C TYR A 186 -6.81 14.39 -14.91
N VAL A 187 -7.21 13.35 -14.17
CA VAL A 187 -6.68 11.99 -14.39
C VAL A 187 -7.05 11.51 -15.80
N GLN A 188 -8.29 11.75 -16.26
CA GLN A 188 -8.71 11.35 -17.60
C GLN A 188 -7.96 12.10 -18.69
N GLU A 189 -7.76 13.42 -18.53
CA GLU A 189 -6.93 14.20 -19.47
C GLU A 189 -5.47 13.73 -19.47
N ALA A 190 -4.89 13.51 -18.27
CA ALA A 190 -3.51 13.02 -18.14
C ALA A 190 -3.33 11.63 -18.78
N MET A 191 -4.35 10.77 -18.74
CA MET A 191 -4.32 9.48 -19.45
C MET A 191 -4.13 9.65 -20.95
N GLU A 192 -4.77 10.64 -21.58
CA GLU A 192 -4.60 10.90 -23.02
C GLU A 192 -3.21 11.48 -23.32
N VAL A 193 -2.75 12.46 -22.53
CA VAL A 193 -1.39 13.02 -22.67
C VAL A 193 -0.31 11.95 -22.51
N LEU A 194 -0.49 11.01 -21.58
CA LEU A 194 0.44 9.89 -21.39
C LEU A 194 0.40 8.88 -22.54
N LYS A 195 -0.76 8.67 -23.18
CA LYS A 195 -0.85 7.86 -24.41
C LYS A 195 -0.09 8.51 -25.56
N GLU A 196 -0.28 9.82 -25.75
CA GLU A 196 0.46 10.60 -26.77
C GLU A 196 1.98 10.56 -26.51
N ALA A 197 2.39 10.51 -25.24
CA ALA A 197 3.79 10.37 -24.85
C ALA A 197 4.36 8.94 -25.01
N GLY A 198 3.54 7.97 -25.44
CA GLY A 198 3.98 6.61 -25.73
C GLY A 198 3.57 5.53 -24.73
N ALA A 199 2.67 5.83 -23.78
CA ALA A 199 2.10 4.79 -22.91
C ALA A 199 1.37 3.77 -23.78
N ARG A 200 1.76 2.50 -23.62
CA ARG A 200 1.13 1.38 -24.35
C ARG A 200 -0.35 1.22 -24.01
N ARG A 201 -0.72 1.51 -22.77
CA ARG A 201 -2.08 1.44 -22.25
C ARG A 201 -2.24 2.34 -21.05
N THR A 202 -3.38 3.02 -20.95
CA THR A 202 -3.87 3.65 -19.72
C THR A 202 -5.22 3.04 -19.36
N LEU A 203 -5.48 2.78 -18.08
CA LEU A 203 -6.69 2.11 -17.61
C LEU A 203 -7.18 2.76 -16.32
N LEU A 204 -8.39 3.29 -16.35
CA LEU A 204 -9.04 3.80 -15.14
C LEU A 204 -9.27 2.65 -14.15
N LEU A 205 -8.92 2.85 -12.88
CA LEU A 205 -9.08 1.85 -11.84
C LEU A 205 -10.45 1.99 -11.17
N ASN A 206 -11.03 0.85 -10.81
CA ASN A 206 -12.27 0.82 -10.03
C ASN A 206 -11.94 0.96 -8.53
N VAL A 207 -11.71 2.21 -8.09
CA VAL A 207 -11.41 2.56 -6.70
C VAL A 207 -12.28 3.73 -6.27
N SER A 208 -12.55 3.84 -4.98
CA SER A 208 -13.48 4.84 -4.42
C SER A 208 -12.90 6.26 -4.35
N GLY A 209 -11.57 6.44 -4.45
CA GLY A 209 -10.96 7.75 -4.24
C GLY A 209 -9.57 7.91 -4.88
N PRO A 210 -9.03 9.15 -4.82
CA PRO A 210 -7.73 9.51 -5.39
C PRO A 210 -6.59 9.19 -4.40
N PHE A 211 -6.40 7.90 -4.08
CA PHE A 211 -5.44 7.48 -3.08
C PHE A 211 -4.01 7.91 -3.44
N HIS A 212 -3.20 8.16 -2.40
CA HIS A 212 -1.81 8.59 -2.53
C HIS A 212 -1.62 9.90 -3.33
N SER A 213 -2.61 10.79 -3.28
CA SER A 213 -2.53 12.15 -3.82
C SER A 213 -2.72 13.20 -2.73
N LYS A 214 -2.35 14.44 -3.02
CA LYS A 214 -2.50 15.58 -2.09
C LYS A 214 -3.95 15.80 -1.63
N LEU A 215 -4.94 15.29 -2.37
CA LEU A 215 -6.35 15.37 -2.03
C LEU A 215 -6.67 14.64 -0.72
N LEU A 216 -5.84 13.66 -0.32
CA LEU A 216 -6.02 12.91 0.93
C LEU A 216 -5.22 13.46 2.11
N LYS A 217 -4.70 14.70 2.03
CA LYS A 217 -3.92 15.27 3.13
C LYS A 217 -4.71 15.30 4.45
N GLY A 218 -5.99 15.68 4.41
CA GLY A 218 -6.84 15.70 5.60
C GLY A 218 -7.04 14.32 6.23
N ALA A 219 -7.13 13.25 5.41
CA ALA A 219 -7.14 11.88 5.92
C ALA A 219 -5.83 11.53 6.65
N GLY A 220 -4.67 11.93 6.10
CA GLY A 220 -3.38 11.80 6.77
C GLY A 220 -3.30 12.56 8.10
N ASP A 221 -3.83 13.79 8.14
CA ASP A 221 -3.87 14.62 9.35
C ASP A 221 -4.79 14.00 10.44
N LYS A 222 -5.92 13.38 10.05
CA LYS A 222 -6.79 12.63 10.96
C LYS A 222 -6.09 11.39 11.50
N LEU A 223 -5.42 10.64 10.62
CA LEU A 223 -4.67 9.44 10.99
C LEU A 223 -3.52 9.76 11.96
N MET A 224 -2.84 10.91 11.80
CA MET A 224 -1.78 11.35 12.72
C MET A 224 -2.30 11.43 14.16
N LYS A 225 -3.52 11.92 14.39
CA LYS A 225 -4.13 12.01 15.72
C LYS A 225 -4.35 10.63 16.37
N ASP A 226 -4.57 9.60 15.57
CA ASP A 226 -4.65 8.22 16.07
C ASP A 226 -3.26 7.62 16.29
N LEU A 227 -2.32 7.88 15.38
CA LEU A 227 -0.93 7.48 15.53
C LEU A 227 -0.27 8.06 16.80
N GLU A 228 -0.61 9.27 17.20
CA GLU A 228 -0.13 9.90 18.45
C GLU A 228 -0.49 9.08 19.70
N LYS A 229 -1.62 8.35 19.67
CA LYS A 229 -2.11 7.51 20.79
C LYS A 229 -1.46 6.13 20.83
N VAL A 230 -0.76 5.73 19.77
CA VAL A 230 -0.13 4.41 19.64
C VAL A 230 1.31 4.47 20.12
N THR A 231 1.71 3.45 20.87
CA THR A 231 3.10 3.21 21.23
C THR A 231 3.74 2.27 20.22
N PHE A 232 4.84 2.70 19.61
CA PHE A 232 5.64 1.86 18.74
C PHE A 232 6.82 1.29 19.54
N ASP A 233 7.00 -0.02 19.45
CA ASP A 233 8.15 -0.73 19.98
C ASP A 233 9.37 -0.53 19.07
N LYS A 234 10.54 -1.02 19.51
CA LYS A 234 11.72 -1.06 18.66
C LYS A 234 11.50 -1.99 17.47
N VAL A 235 11.89 -1.52 16.29
CA VAL A 235 11.94 -2.34 15.08
C VAL A 235 12.93 -3.48 15.28
N LYS A 236 12.47 -4.72 15.17
CA LYS A 236 13.32 -5.93 15.27
C LYS A 236 13.85 -6.37 13.92
N TYR A 237 12.99 -6.29 12.90
CA TYR A 237 13.31 -6.58 11.51
C TYR A 237 13.10 -5.29 10.71
N PRO A 238 14.08 -4.80 9.94
CA PRO A 238 13.90 -3.59 9.16
C PRO A 238 12.76 -3.74 8.15
N TYR A 239 12.02 -2.66 7.93
CA TYR A 239 11.09 -2.58 6.81
C TYR A 239 11.40 -1.35 5.96
N VAL A 240 10.88 -1.28 4.73
CA VAL A 240 11.08 -0.13 3.86
C VAL A 240 9.81 0.71 3.78
N ALA A 241 9.92 1.99 4.14
CA ALA A 241 8.79 2.92 4.14
C ALA A 241 8.39 3.31 2.72
N ASN A 242 7.08 3.29 2.43
CA ASN A 242 6.54 3.51 1.08
C ASN A 242 6.86 4.89 0.50
N CYS A 243 6.78 5.95 1.30
CA CYS A 243 6.91 7.31 0.79
C CYS A 243 8.36 7.74 0.55
N THR A 244 9.34 7.06 1.15
CA THR A 244 10.77 7.41 1.03
C THR A 244 11.60 6.36 0.30
N ALA A 245 11.16 5.10 0.28
CA ALA A 245 11.93 3.92 -0.11
C ALA A 245 13.21 3.75 0.74
N GLU A 246 13.20 4.23 1.99
CA GLU A 246 14.29 4.07 2.94
C GLU A 246 13.92 3.09 4.05
N TYR A 247 14.95 2.47 4.62
CA TYR A 247 14.75 1.56 5.74
C TYR A 247 14.29 2.30 6.99
N VAL A 248 13.38 1.68 7.68
CA VAL A 248 13.00 1.94 9.06
C VAL A 248 13.55 0.77 9.87
N ASP A 249 14.43 1.07 10.82
CA ASP A 249 15.19 0.11 11.60
C ASP A 249 15.15 0.43 13.11
N GLU A 250 15.94 -0.28 13.89
CA GLU A 250 16.04 -0.13 15.34
C GLU A 250 16.47 1.27 15.83
N ASN A 251 17.06 2.08 14.95
CA ASN A 251 17.54 3.44 15.24
C ASN A 251 16.50 4.50 14.86
N THR A 252 15.44 4.12 14.18
CA THR A 252 14.37 5.03 13.73
C THR A 252 13.47 5.39 14.91
N SER A 253 13.27 6.70 15.12
CA SER A 253 12.39 7.16 16.19
C SER A 253 10.92 6.86 15.90
N SER A 254 10.15 6.55 16.96
CA SER A 254 8.70 6.33 16.85
C SER A 254 7.97 7.55 16.28
N GLY A 255 8.41 8.75 16.59
CA GLY A 255 7.87 10.00 16.03
C GLY A 255 8.01 10.04 14.51
N TYR A 256 9.18 9.67 13.98
CA TYR A 256 9.41 9.64 12.54
C TYR A 256 8.58 8.54 11.83
N ILE A 257 8.40 7.37 12.48
CA ILE A 257 7.49 6.33 11.95
C ILE A 257 6.07 6.87 11.80
N LYS A 258 5.55 7.59 12.80
CA LYS A 258 4.22 8.22 12.75
C LYS A 258 4.11 9.22 11.60
N GLU A 259 5.12 10.06 11.41
CA GLU A 259 5.18 11.00 10.28
C GLU A 259 5.16 10.30 8.93
N LEU A 260 5.94 9.22 8.77
CA LEU A 260 5.97 8.43 7.54
C LEU A 260 4.61 7.83 7.22
N LEU A 261 3.93 7.22 8.20
CA LEU A 261 2.60 6.61 8.02
C LEU A 261 1.51 7.65 7.70
N SER A 262 1.55 8.82 8.33
CA SER A 262 0.63 9.92 8.00
C SER A 262 0.86 10.42 6.57
N LYS A 263 2.13 10.67 6.19
CA LYS A 263 2.50 11.12 4.84
C LYS A 263 2.18 10.08 3.77
N GLN A 264 2.29 8.79 4.08
CA GLN A 264 2.01 7.71 3.14
C GLN A 264 0.60 7.81 2.53
N VAL A 265 -0.39 8.28 3.29
CA VAL A 265 -1.78 8.41 2.83
C VAL A 265 -1.92 9.31 1.60
N TYR A 266 -1.12 10.38 1.53
CA TYR A 266 -1.18 11.40 0.48
C TYR A 266 0.12 11.56 -0.33
N SER A 267 1.02 10.59 -0.23
CA SER A 267 2.29 10.56 -0.96
C SER A 267 2.43 9.28 -1.78
N SER A 268 3.28 9.33 -2.80
CA SER A 268 3.54 8.19 -3.67
C SER A 268 4.08 6.97 -2.92
N VAL A 269 3.60 5.79 -3.29
CA VAL A 269 4.14 4.50 -2.87
C VAL A 269 5.29 4.12 -3.81
N ARG A 270 6.51 4.07 -3.29
CA ARG A 270 7.75 3.83 -4.04
C ARG A 270 8.17 2.37 -3.99
N PHE A 271 7.27 1.45 -4.38
CA PHE A 271 7.50 0.01 -4.25
C PHE A 271 8.67 -0.47 -5.13
N GLU A 272 8.75 0.00 -6.37
CA GLU A 272 9.85 -0.34 -7.27
C GLU A 272 11.21 0.07 -6.67
N GLN A 273 11.33 1.32 -6.20
CA GLN A 273 12.56 1.83 -5.59
C GLN A 273 12.93 1.05 -4.34
N SER A 274 11.94 0.72 -3.52
CA SER A 274 12.13 -0.08 -2.30
C SER A 274 12.68 -1.48 -2.60
N VAL A 275 12.09 -2.19 -3.56
CA VAL A 275 12.56 -3.52 -3.97
C VAL A 275 13.94 -3.46 -4.61
N ARG A 276 14.22 -2.45 -5.45
CA ARG A 276 15.55 -2.24 -6.04
C ARG A 276 16.63 -2.07 -4.96
N LYS A 277 16.33 -1.27 -3.94
CA LYS A 277 17.22 -1.05 -2.79
C LYS A 277 17.47 -2.37 -2.05
N MET A 278 16.42 -3.13 -1.74
CA MET A 278 16.55 -4.41 -1.04
C MET A 278 17.40 -5.41 -1.82
N ILE A 279 17.18 -5.53 -3.14
CA ILE A 279 17.99 -6.41 -4.01
C ILE A 279 19.46 -5.95 -4.01
N ALA A 280 19.72 -4.63 -4.09
CA ALA A 280 21.06 -4.08 -4.06
C ALA A 280 21.77 -4.34 -2.72
N ASP A 281 21.03 -4.37 -1.61
CA ASP A 281 21.51 -4.65 -0.25
C ASP A 281 21.62 -6.17 0.06
N GLY A 282 21.40 -7.02 -0.97
CA GLY A 282 21.66 -8.46 -0.90
C GLY A 282 20.48 -9.29 -0.40
N TYR A 283 19.25 -8.74 -0.42
CA TYR A 283 18.06 -9.55 -0.26
C TYR A 283 17.76 -10.29 -1.57
N ASP A 284 17.62 -11.61 -1.51
CA ASP A 284 17.49 -12.48 -2.68
C ASP A 284 16.25 -13.38 -2.66
N THR A 285 15.57 -13.48 -1.53
CA THR A 285 14.35 -14.30 -1.37
C THR A 285 13.18 -13.43 -0.96
N PHE A 286 12.10 -13.45 -1.74
CA PHE A 286 10.91 -12.65 -1.53
C PHE A 286 9.70 -13.57 -1.37
N VAL A 287 9.01 -13.46 -0.23
CA VAL A 287 7.85 -14.29 0.13
C VAL A 287 6.62 -13.40 0.21
N GLU A 288 5.64 -13.61 -0.66
CA GLU A 288 4.39 -12.86 -0.63
C GLU A 288 3.44 -13.48 0.41
N VAL A 289 3.04 -12.68 1.40
CA VAL A 289 2.14 -13.05 2.49
C VAL A 289 0.86 -12.24 2.34
N GLY A 290 -0.20 -12.89 1.93
CA GLY A 290 -1.46 -12.24 1.60
C GLY A 290 -2.14 -12.88 0.38
N PRO A 291 -3.30 -12.36 -0.04
CA PRO A 291 -4.00 -12.88 -1.19
C PRO A 291 -3.34 -12.50 -2.53
N GLY A 292 -3.31 -13.43 -3.47
CA GLY A 292 -2.80 -13.20 -4.82
C GLY A 292 -1.29 -13.40 -4.96
N LYS A 293 -0.75 -12.89 -6.09
CA LYS A 293 0.69 -12.95 -6.45
C LYS A 293 1.12 -11.66 -7.17
N THR A 294 0.54 -10.54 -6.82
CA THR A 294 0.77 -9.26 -7.47
C THR A 294 2.17 -8.74 -7.21
N LEU A 295 2.61 -8.76 -5.95
CA LEU A 295 3.95 -8.28 -5.58
C LEU A 295 5.03 -9.21 -6.13
N SER A 296 4.80 -10.50 -6.12
CA SER A 296 5.65 -11.50 -6.77
C SER A 296 5.89 -11.16 -8.25
N GLY A 297 4.82 -10.75 -8.96
CA GLY A 297 4.91 -10.28 -10.33
C GLY A 297 5.74 -9.01 -10.50
N PHE A 298 5.61 -8.05 -9.55
CA PHE A 298 6.39 -6.81 -9.57
C PHE A 298 7.87 -7.08 -9.29
N VAL A 299 8.18 -7.83 -8.25
CA VAL A 299 9.57 -8.21 -7.89
C VAL A 299 10.25 -8.91 -9.05
N LYS A 300 9.57 -9.84 -9.73
CA LYS A 300 10.12 -10.53 -10.90
C LYS A 300 10.51 -9.58 -12.03
N LYS A 301 9.67 -8.56 -12.32
CA LYS A 301 9.97 -7.55 -13.33
C LYS A 301 11.12 -6.63 -12.89
N ILE A 302 11.16 -6.24 -11.62
CA ILE A 302 12.20 -5.39 -11.05
C ILE A 302 13.55 -6.12 -11.10
N ALA A 303 13.62 -7.35 -10.60
CA ALA A 303 14.84 -8.15 -10.59
C ALA A 303 15.37 -8.37 -12.03
N LYS A 304 14.48 -8.69 -12.98
CA LYS A 304 14.85 -8.80 -14.40
C LYS A 304 15.44 -7.51 -14.94
N SER A 305 14.89 -6.34 -14.60
CA SER A 305 15.40 -5.05 -15.04
C SER A 305 16.75 -4.66 -14.43
N MET A 306 17.11 -5.30 -13.31
CA MET A 306 18.40 -5.16 -12.63
C MET A 306 19.41 -6.25 -13.04
N GLU A 307 19.03 -7.17 -13.91
CA GLU A 307 19.82 -8.35 -14.26
C GLU A 307 20.22 -9.19 -13.02
N LYS A 308 19.28 -9.32 -12.09
CA LYS A 308 19.44 -10.08 -10.85
C LYS A 308 18.50 -11.27 -10.81
N GLU A 309 18.98 -12.37 -10.22
CA GLU A 309 18.17 -13.54 -9.91
C GLU A 309 17.67 -13.42 -8.46
N VAL A 310 16.39 -13.69 -8.25
CA VAL A 310 15.75 -13.73 -6.93
C VAL A 310 14.83 -14.94 -6.84
N VAL A 311 14.68 -15.47 -5.63
CA VAL A 311 13.72 -16.53 -5.31
C VAL A 311 12.41 -15.87 -4.90
N ILE A 312 11.30 -16.31 -5.48
CA ILE A 312 9.96 -15.81 -5.17
C ILE A 312 9.10 -16.99 -4.71
N LYS A 313 8.49 -16.86 -3.55
CA LYS A 313 7.65 -17.89 -2.90
C LYS A 313 6.26 -17.37 -2.60
#